data_83c215e4a8ee57173e7f61d0271e075d
#
_entry.id   83c215e4a8ee57173e7f61d0271e075d
#
_cell.length_a   1.000
_cell.length_b   1.000
_cell.length_c   1.000
_cell.angle_alpha   90.00
_cell.angle_beta   90.00
_cell.angle_gamma   90.00
#
_symmetry.space_group_name_H-M   'P 1'
#
loop_
_entity.id
_entity.type
_entity.pdbx_description
1 polymer ?
#
loop_
_entity_poly.entity_id
_entity_poly.type
_entity_poly.pdbx_seq_one_letter_code
_entity_poly.pdbx_strand_id
1 'polypeptide(L)'
;MVRTASTMLPLGTQAPAFSLPDTDGKTVDLAEFAGSKALLVIFMCNHCPYVKHVAEQLKSLSDDYMPKGVAVVAISSNDADKYPDDSLEAMAIEKSERGYQFAYLFDETQEIAQSYAAACTPDFYLFDSEQKLAYRGQLDSSRPKSDIPVTGEDLRAAIDAVLNGQSPSAQQTPSIGCNIKWKEGNEPKYFNPQGIA
;
A
#
# COMPACT_ATOMS: atom_id res chain seq x y z
N MET A 1 -15.95 -6.30 9.79
CA MET A 1 -14.79 -6.14 8.90
C MET A 1 -14.53 -7.46 8.21
N VAL A 2 -14.37 -7.44 6.90
CA VAL A 2 -14.16 -8.65 6.11
C VAL A 2 -12.67 -8.80 5.86
N ARG A 3 -12.11 -9.97 6.19
CA ARG A 3 -10.71 -10.32 5.95
C ARG A 3 -10.53 -10.67 4.47
N THR A 4 -9.63 -9.96 3.79
CA THR A 4 -9.44 -10.07 2.34
C THR A 4 -7.96 -10.26 2.04
N ALA A 5 -7.65 -11.13 1.08
CA ALA A 5 -6.30 -11.31 0.56
C ALA A 5 -6.06 -10.42 -0.67
N SER A 6 -4.80 -10.03 -0.87
CA SER A 6 -4.35 -9.39 -2.12
C SER A 6 -4.70 -10.25 -3.33
N THR A 7 -5.04 -9.59 -4.44
CA THR A 7 -5.33 -10.25 -5.73
C THR A 7 -4.09 -10.83 -6.40
N MET A 8 -2.90 -10.43 -5.91
CA MET A 8 -1.61 -10.86 -6.46
C MET A 8 -1.43 -10.47 -7.93
N LEU A 9 -1.51 -9.16 -8.22
CA LEU A 9 -1.25 -8.58 -9.55
C LEU A 9 -0.02 -9.24 -10.21
N PRO A 10 -0.03 -9.60 -11.51
CA PRO A 10 1.08 -10.30 -12.14
C PRO A 10 2.42 -9.54 -12.04
N LEU A 11 3.49 -10.25 -11.69
CA LEU A 11 4.84 -9.67 -11.68
C LEU A 11 5.22 -9.17 -13.09
N GLY A 12 6.00 -8.08 -13.14
CA GLY A 12 6.37 -7.41 -14.39
C GLY A 12 5.30 -6.45 -14.92
N THR A 13 4.13 -6.35 -14.27
CA THR A 13 3.12 -5.33 -14.62
C THR A 13 3.73 -3.93 -14.47
N GLN A 14 3.54 -3.07 -15.48
CA GLN A 14 3.94 -1.66 -15.40
C GLN A 14 3.07 -0.95 -14.35
N ALA A 15 3.68 -0.10 -13.52
CA ALA A 15 2.94 0.67 -12.52
C ALA A 15 1.80 1.46 -13.19
N PRO A 16 0.54 1.25 -12.80
CA PRO A 16 -0.56 2.05 -13.30
C PRO A 16 -0.37 3.52 -12.93
N ALA A 17 -0.59 4.42 -13.91
CA ALA A 17 -0.47 5.85 -13.69
C ALA A 17 -1.51 6.35 -12.67
N PHE A 18 -1.11 7.33 -11.88
CA PHE A 18 -2.02 8.05 -10.98
C PHE A 18 -1.66 9.53 -10.95
N SER A 19 -2.65 10.34 -10.61
CA SER A 19 -2.55 11.78 -10.33
C SER A 19 -3.56 12.06 -9.23
N LEU A 20 -3.13 12.16 -7.99
CA LEU A 20 -3.98 12.17 -6.80
C LEU A 20 -3.62 13.32 -5.84
N PRO A 21 -4.60 13.87 -5.11
CA PRO A 21 -4.32 14.83 -4.04
C PRO A 21 -3.60 14.17 -2.87
N ASP A 22 -2.54 14.83 -2.39
CA ASP A 22 -1.87 14.51 -1.12
C ASP A 22 -2.51 15.28 0.04
N THR A 23 -2.35 14.76 1.22
CA THR A 23 -2.69 15.41 2.50
C THR A 23 -2.05 16.80 2.69
N ASP A 24 -1.00 17.12 1.95
CA ASP A 24 -0.33 18.42 1.96
C ASP A 24 -0.97 19.43 0.98
N GLY A 25 -2.09 19.08 0.34
CA GLY A 25 -2.83 19.94 -0.59
C GLY A 25 -2.22 20.05 -1.98
N LYS A 26 -1.27 19.18 -2.32
CA LYS A 26 -0.64 19.09 -3.64
C LYS A 26 -1.23 17.90 -4.41
N THR A 27 -1.20 17.98 -5.72
CA THR A 27 -1.39 16.80 -6.58
C THR A 27 -0.04 16.14 -6.78
N VAL A 28 -0.02 14.82 -6.65
CA VAL A 28 1.19 13.98 -6.84
C VAL A 28 0.93 13.01 -7.97
N ASP A 29 1.83 13.00 -8.93
CA ASP A 29 1.77 12.15 -10.11
C ASP A 29 2.79 11.00 -10.03
N LEU A 30 2.45 9.83 -10.60
CA LEU A 30 3.40 8.71 -10.70
C LEU A 30 4.74 9.15 -11.33
N ALA A 31 4.71 10.09 -12.29
CA ALA A 31 5.89 10.60 -12.97
C ALA A 31 6.91 11.26 -12.04
N GLU A 32 6.50 11.78 -10.87
CA GLU A 32 7.41 12.39 -9.88
C GLU A 32 8.38 11.38 -9.27
N PHE A 33 8.03 10.10 -9.32
CA PHE A 33 8.87 9.00 -8.82
C PHE A 33 9.79 8.42 -9.90
N ALA A 34 9.79 8.99 -11.11
CA ALA A 34 10.72 8.60 -12.16
C ALA A 34 12.17 8.87 -11.71
N GLY A 35 13.06 7.87 -11.92
CA GLY A 35 14.45 7.96 -11.47
C GLY A 35 14.71 7.45 -10.05
N SER A 36 13.68 7.08 -9.30
CA SER A 36 13.86 6.33 -8.04
C SER A 36 14.41 4.94 -8.34
N LYS A 37 15.23 4.40 -7.43
CA LYS A 37 15.78 3.04 -7.58
C LYS A 37 14.70 1.97 -7.43
N ALA A 38 13.66 2.26 -6.66
CA ALA A 38 12.45 1.47 -6.50
C ALA A 38 11.29 2.37 -6.09
N LEU A 39 10.06 1.94 -6.34
CA LEU A 39 8.84 2.60 -5.89
C LEU A 39 7.99 1.61 -5.09
N LEU A 40 7.71 1.95 -3.85
CA LEU A 40 6.77 1.21 -2.99
C LEU A 40 5.43 1.95 -2.95
N VAL A 41 4.38 1.32 -3.49
CA VAL A 41 2.99 1.78 -3.39
C VAL A 41 2.28 0.95 -2.33
N ILE A 42 1.61 1.62 -1.39
CA ILE A 42 0.91 0.98 -0.26
C ILE A 42 -0.55 1.42 -0.29
N PHE A 43 -1.48 0.50 -0.52
CA PHE A 43 -2.89 0.80 -0.24
C PHE A 43 -3.14 0.63 1.24
N MET A 44 -3.50 1.71 1.93
CA MET A 44 -3.76 1.70 3.37
C MET A 44 -4.88 2.68 3.74
N CYS A 45 -5.32 2.64 4.99
CA CYS A 45 -6.31 3.57 5.52
C CYS A 45 -6.14 3.71 7.04
N ASN A 46 -6.76 4.72 7.65
CA ASN A 46 -6.53 5.05 9.06
C ASN A 46 -7.25 4.11 10.03
N HIS A 47 -8.46 3.65 9.69
CA HIS A 47 -9.29 2.88 10.65
C HIS A 47 -8.98 1.38 10.68
N CYS A 48 -8.26 0.84 9.68
CA CYS A 48 -8.01 -0.60 9.55
C CYS A 48 -7.09 -1.14 10.66
N PRO A 49 -7.50 -2.14 11.46
CA PRO A 49 -6.65 -2.71 12.50
C PRO A 49 -5.41 -3.41 11.97
N TYR A 50 -5.41 -3.90 10.71
CA TYR A 50 -4.22 -4.47 10.09
C TYR A 50 -3.20 -3.38 9.74
N VAL A 51 -3.65 -2.19 9.30
CA VAL A 51 -2.76 -1.03 9.09
C VAL A 51 -2.20 -0.54 10.42
N LYS A 52 -3.07 -0.37 11.44
CA LYS A 52 -2.64 0.04 12.79
C LYS A 52 -1.62 -0.91 13.40
N HIS A 53 -1.76 -2.22 13.15
CA HIS A 53 -0.82 -3.25 13.62
C HIS A 53 0.59 -3.05 13.07
N VAL A 54 0.72 -2.63 11.82
CA VAL A 54 2.02 -2.48 11.15
C VAL A 54 2.53 -1.04 11.04
N ALA A 55 1.79 -0.07 11.59
CA ALA A 55 2.04 1.36 11.39
C ALA A 55 3.46 1.80 11.80
N GLU A 56 3.96 1.36 12.94
CA GLU A 56 5.32 1.66 13.40
C GLU A 56 6.38 1.08 12.46
N GLN A 57 6.13 -0.13 11.97
CA GLN A 57 7.04 -0.78 11.02
C GLN A 57 7.02 -0.10 9.65
N LEU A 58 5.87 0.43 9.20
CA LEU A 58 5.79 1.22 7.96
C LEU A 58 6.65 2.48 8.07
N LYS A 59 6.57 3.19 9.21
CA LYS A 59 7.43 4.35 9.47
C LYS A 59 8.90 3.95 9.46
N SER A 60 9.30 2.94 10.25
CA SER A 60 10.69 2.47 10.32
C SER A 60 11.22 2.06 8.94
N LEU A 61 10.42 1.32 8.17
CA LEU A 61 10.80 0.90 6.82
C LEU A 61 11.01 2.11 5.89
N SER A 62 10.10 3.07 5.91
CA SER A 62 10.25 4.28 5.10
C SER A 62 11.49 5.09 5.47
N ASP A 63 11.75 5.26 6.77
CA ASP A 63 12.93 5.96 7.27
C ASP A 63 14.24 5.28 6.85
N ASP A 64 14.24 3.94 6.82
CA ASP A 64 15.42 3.15 6.45
C ASP A 64 15.72 3.15 4.94
N TYR A 65 14.67 3.20 4.09
CA TYR A 65 14.83 2.96 2.65
C TYR A 65 14.68 4.20 1.76
N MET A 66 13.94 5.23 2.18
CA MET A 66 13.85 6.48 1.41
C MET A 66 15.22 7.13 1.20
N PRO A 67 16.12 7.20 2.21
CA PRO A 67 17.48 7.72 2.00
C PRO A 67 18.33 6.90 1.05
N LYS A 68 17.97 5.62 0.81
CA LYS A 68 18.67 4.72 -0.14
C LYS A 68 18.16 4.85 -1.58
N GLY A 69 17.13 5.69 -1.81
CA GLY A 69 16.56 5.95 -3.12
C GLY A 69 15.29 5.18 -3.44
N VAL A 70 14.62 4.61 -2.43
CA VAL A 70 13.27 4.06 -2.58
C VAL A 70 12.26 5.17 -2.41
N ALA A 71 11.42 5.40 -3.42
CA ALA A 71 10.24 6.23 -3.26
C ALA A 71 9.14 5.43 -2.54
N VAL A 72 8.44 6.06 -1.61
CA VAL A 72 7.31 5.46 -0.90
C VAL A 72 6.09 6.35 -1.06
N VAL A 73 4.97 5.77 -1.42
CA VAL A 73 3.67 6.45 -1.51
C VAL A 73 2.58 5.56 -0.93
N ALA A 74 1.74 6.14 -0.10
CA ALA A 74 0.53 5.49 0.42
C ALA A 74 -0.71 6.05 -0.29
N ILE A 75 -1.72 5.21 -0.52
CA ILE A 75 -2.97 5.58 -1.17
C ILE A 75 -4.12 5.05 -0.32
N SER A 76 -5.06 5.94 0.05
CA SER A 76 -6.34 5.56 0.63
C SER A 76 -7.43 5.66 -0.43
N SER A 77 -8.17 4.57 -0.62
CA SER A 77 -9.27 4.48 -1.59
C SER A 77 -10.58 4.11 -0.90
N ASN A 78 -10.71 4.31 0.40
CA ASN A 78 -11.94 4.03 1.11
C ASN A 78 -13.00 5.12 0.86
N ASP A 79 -14.27 4.71 0.86
CA ASP A 79 -15.42 5.61 0.84
C ASP A 79 -15.43 6.48 2.11
N ALA A 80 -14.87 7.69 2.02
CA ALA A 80 -14.75 8.60 3.14
C ALA A 80 -16.09 9.18 3.60
N ASP A 81 -17.12 9.15 2.77
CA ASP A 81 -18.47 9.58 3.14
C ASP A 81 -19.08 8.63 4.19
N LYS A 82 -18.83 7.32 4.02
CA LYS A 82 -19.28 6.29 4.97
C LYS A 82 -18.27 6.03 6.09
N TYR A 83 -17.00 6.35 5.86
CA TYR A 83 -15.88 6.11 6.78
C TYR A 83 -15.05 7.38 6.97
N PRO A 84 -15.57 8.40 7.70
CA PRO A 84 -14.93 9.71 7.84
C PRO A 84 -13.54 9.69 8.48
N ASP A 85 -13.20 8.62 9.20
CA ASP A 85 -11.84 8.40 9.72
C ASP A 85 -10.80 8.27 8.60
N ASP A 86 -11.22 8.03 7.36
CA ASP A 86 -10.37 7.92 6.17
C ASP A 86 -10.52 9.14 5.24
N SER A 87 -11.11 10.24 5.70
CA SER A 87 -11.16 11.50 4.96
C SER A 87 -9.75 12.09 4.78
N LEU A 88 -9.59 12.96 3.78
CA LEU A 88 -8.30 13.61 3.50
C LEU A 88 -7.77 14.37 4.71
N GLU A 89 -8.65 15.03 5.48
CA GLU A 89 -8.31 15.74 6.71
C GLU A 89 -7.84 14.76 7.79
N ALA A 90 -8.55 13.64 7.97
CA ALA A 90 -8.16 12.62 8.94
C ALA A 90 -6.84 11.93 8.55
N MET A 91 -6.60 11.73 7.25
CA MET A 91 -5.33 11.21 6.72
C MET A 91 -4.16 12.18 7.02
N ALA A 92 -4.38 13.50 6.90
CA ALA A 92 -3.36 14.50 7.24
C ALA A 92 -2.97 14.44 8.73
N ILE A 93 -3.95 14.27 9.61
CA ILE A 93 -3.72 14.10 11.06
C ILE A 93 -2.92 12.81 11.31
N GLU A 94 -3.35 11.67 10.77
CA GLU A 94 -2.68 10.37 10.93
C GLU A 94 -1.22 10.45 10.43
N LYS A 95 -0.99 11.04 9.23
CA LYS A 95 0.36 11.25 8.68
C LYS A 95 1.25 12.03 9.65
N SER A 96 0.72 13.11 10.22
CA SER A 96 1.43 13.95 11.19
C SER A 96 1.72 13.21 12.49
N GLU A 97 0.72 12.55 13.08
CA GLU A 97 0.85 11.84 14.35
C GLU A 97 1.81 10.65 14.27
N ARG A 98 1.79 9.91 13.14
CA ARG A 98 2.71 8.80 12.87
C ARG A 98 4.10 9.26 12.46
N GLY A 99 4.24 10.51 12.02
CA GLY A 99 5.50 11.05 11.50
C GLY A 99 5.89 10.44 10.16
N TYR A 100 4.91 10.08 9.32
CA TYR A 100 5.17 9.56 7.97
C TYR A 100 5.76 10.66 7.08
N GLN A 101 6.92 10.38 6.47
CA GLN A 101 7.60 11.31 5.56
C GLN A 101 7.21 11.11 4.10
N PHE A 102 6.50 10.04 3.78
CA PHE A 102 6.02 9.73 2.44
C PHE A 102 4.69 10.43 2.12
N ALA A 103 4.39 10.58 0.83
CA ALA A 103 3.11 11.10 0.36
C ALA A 103 1.96 10.15 0.74
N TYR A 104 0.85 10.72 1.23
CA TYR A 104 -0.36 9.97 1.57
C TYR A 104 -1.54 10.50 0.77
N LEU A 105 -1.86 9.81 -0.31
CA LEU A 105 -2.75 10.23 -1.38
C LEU A 105 -4.16 9.73 -1.18
N PHE A 106 -5.14 10.50 -1.63
CA PHE A 106 -6.55 10.14 -1.57
C PHE A 106 -7.11 9.83 -2.96
N ASP A 107 -7.51 8.57 -3.18
CA ASP A 107 -8.16 8.07 -4.39
C ASP A 107 -9.67 8.05 -4.19
N GLU A 108 -10.28 9.24 -4.26
CA GLU A 108 -11.71 9.43 -4.03
C GLU A 108 -12.57 8.65 -5.02
N THR A 109 -12.15 8.54 -6.28
CA THR A 109 -12.87 7.83 -7.34
C THR A 109 -12.74 6.32 -7.25
N GLN A 110 -11.74 5.82 -6.54
CA GLN A 110 -11.37 4.41 -6.38
C GLN A 110 -10.86 3.76 -7.69
N GLU A 111 -10.63 4.57 -8.73
CA GLU A 111 -10.13 4.08 -10.02
C GLU A 111 -8.69 3.60 -9.93
N ILE A 112 -7.87 4.24 -9.06
CA ILE A 112 -6.49 3.82 -8.87
C ILE A 112 -6.42 2.48 -8.14
N ALA A 113 -7.21 2.28 -7.09
CA ALA A 113 -7.30 0.98 -6.44
C ALA A 113 -7.72 -0.12 -7.43
N GLN A 114 -8.67 0.15 -8.33
CA GLN A 114 -9.08 -0.80 -9.36
C GLN A 114 -7.95 -1.08 -10.35
N SER A 115 -7.21 -0.07 -10.79
CA SER A 115 -6.11 -0.22 -11.76
C SER A 115 -4.95 -1.06 -11.21
N TYR A 116 -4.69 -0.98 -9.90
CA TYR A 116 -3.73 -1.81 -9.16
C TYR A 116 -4.30 -3.17 -8.77
N ALA A 117 -5.57 -3.42 -9.03
CA ALA A 117 -6.31 -4.57 -8.51
C ALA A 117 -6.17 -4.71 -6.99
N ALA A 118 -6.05 -3.60 -6.26
CA ALA A 118 -5.94 -3.58 -4.82
C ALA A 118 -7.24 -4.07 -4.17
N ALA A 119 -7.15 -4.98 -3.20
CA ALA A 119 -8.32 -5.60 -2.60
C ALA A 119 -8.44 -5.35 -1.10
N CYS A 120 -7.32 -5.13 -0.42
CA CYS A 120 -7.27 -5.01 1.04
C CYS A 120 -6.36 -3.87 1.50
N THR A 121 -6.40 -3.57 2.78
CA THR A 121 -5.47 -2.67 3.47
C THR A 121 -4.86 -3.36 4.69
N PRO A 122 -3.51 -3.35 4.85
CA PRO A 122 -2.54 -2.86 3.89
C PRO A 122 -2.35 -3.81 2.70
N ASP A 123 -2.07 -3.27 1.51
CA ASP A 123 -1.67 -4.05 0.33
C ASP A 123 -0.41 -3.40 -0.27
N PHE A 124 0.62 -4.20 -0.57
CA PHE A 124 1.95 -3.70 -0.91
C PHE A 124 2.34 -4.06 -2.33
N TYR A 125 2.86 -3.07 -3.07
CA TYR A 125 3.33 -3.20 -4.44
C TYR A 125 4.71 -2.53 -4.56
N LEU A 126 5.76 -3.32 -4.78
CA LEU A 126 7.11 -2.80 -4.99
C LEU A 126 7.46 -2.91 -6.47
N PHE A 127 7.80 -1.79 -7.05
CA PHE A 127 8.24 -1.66 -8.43
C PHE A 127 9.75 -1.40 -8.47
N ASP A 128 10.40 -1.90 -9.53
CA ASP A 128 11.82 -1.62 -9.79
C ASP A 128 12.03 -0.22 -10.41
N SER A 129 13.26 0.08 -10.80
CA SER A 129 13.64 1.37 -11.41
C SER A 129 13.01 1.63 -12.78
N GLU A 130 12.49 0.59 -13.44
CA GLU A 130 11.72 0.69 -14.69
C GLU A 130 10.20 0.76 -14.42
N GLN A 131 9.82 0.87 -13.14
CA GLN A 131 8.43 0.83 -12.67
C GLN A 131 7.70 -0.46 -13.07
N LYS A 132 8.40 -1.59 -13.11
CA LYS A 132 7.83 -2.92 -13.27
C LYS A 132 7.66 -3.60 -11.90
N LEU A 133 6.51 -4.24 -11.69
CA LEU A 133 6.18 -4.89 -10.43
C LEU A 133 7.15 -6.03 -10.13
N ALA A 134 7.96 -5.87 -9.08
CA ALA A 134 8.93 -6.86 -8.62
C ALA A 134 8.43 -7.66 -7.41
N TYR A 135 7.60 -7.04 -6.56
CA TYR A 135 7.01 -7.70 -5.40
C TYR A 135 5.59 -7.18 -5.14
N ARG A 136 4.70 -8.08 -4.80
CA ARG A 136 3.40 -7.81 -4.19
C ARG A 136 3.12 -8.90 -3.17
N GLY A 137 2.60 -8.50 -2.01
CA GLY A 137 2.38 -9.47 -0.94
C GLY A 137 2.41 -8.84 0.43
N GLN A 138 2.63 -9.66 1.44
CA GLN A 138 2.60 -9.24 2.83
C GLN A 138 3.86 -8.44 3.24
N LEU A 139 3.72 -7.65 4.31
CA LEU A 139 4.85 -7.01 4.99
C LEU A 139 5.75 -8.07 5.65
N ASP A 140 5.11 -8.96 6.41
CA ASP A 140 5.67 -10.13 7.11
C ASP A 140 4.53 -11.08 7.52
N SER A 141 4.86 -12.12 8.26
CA SER A 141 3.88 -13.12 8.72
C SER A 141 3.03 -12.67 9.90
N SER A 142 3.30 -11.50 10.50
CA SER A 142 2.53 -11.00 11.65
C SER A 142 1.10 -10.64 11.27
N ARG A 143 0.20 -10.78 12.22
CA ARG A 143 -1.22 -10.40 12.07
C ARG A 143 -1.72 -9.81 13.38
N PRO A 144 -2.73 -8.92 13.38
CA PRO A 144 -3.36 -8.47 14.62
C PRO A 144 -3.74 -9.66 15.53
N LYS A 145 -3.30 -9.62 16.79
CA LYS A 145 -3.51 -10.66 17.79
C LYS A 145 -2.68 -11.94 17.59
N SER A 146 -1.72 -11.97 16.67
CA SER A 146 -0.73 -13.05 16.62
C SER A 146 0.43 -12.75 17.60
N ASP A 147 1.13 -13.82 18.03
CA ASP A 147 2.36 -13.68 18.83
C ASP A 147 3.60 -13.46 17.96
N ILE A 148 3.42 -13.33 16.63
CA ILE A 148 4.50 -13.09 15.69
C ILE A 148 4.85 -11.59 15.69
N PRO A 149 6.10 -11.21 15.94
CA PRO A 149 6.50 -9.82 15.95
C PRO A 149 6.41 -9.20 14.55
N VAL A 150 6.10 -7.89 14.50
CA VAL A 150 6.11 -7.12 13.25
C VAL A 150 7.55 -6.75 12.92
N THR A 151 8.11 -7.32 11.86
CA THR A 151 9.51 -7.13 11.44
C THR A 151 9.65 -6.49 10.07
N GLY A 152 8.64 -6.68 9.22
CA GLY A 152 8.68 -6.27 7.81
C GLY A 152 9.63 -7.13 6.96
N GLU A 153 9.99 -8.33 7.42
CA GLU A 153 11.06 -9.15 6.82
C GLU A 153 10.87 -9.45 5.35
N ASP A 154 9.65 -9.79 4.92
CA ASP A 154 9.38 -10.16 3.52
C ASP A 154 9.53 -8.96 2.59
N LEU A 155 8.92 -7.83 2.96
CA LEU A 155 9.01 -6.61 2.15
C LEU A 155 10.42 -6.00 2.19
N ARG A 156 11.11 -6.01 3.33
CA ARG A 156 12.50 -5.57 3.45
C ARG A 156 13.42 -6.40 2.56
N ALA A 157 13.31 -7.72 2.59
CA ALA A 157 14.09 -8.61 1.71
C ALA A 157 13.82 -8.34 0.23
N ALA A 158 12.57 -8.05 -0.15
CA ALA A 158 12.23 -7.69 -1.51
C ALA A 158 12.84 -6.34 -1.93
N ILE A 159 12.80 -5.32 -1.07
CA ILE A 159 13.41 -4.02 -1.33
C ILE A 159 14.93 -4.17 -1.47
N ASP A 160 15.57 -4.90 -0.58
CA ASP A 160 17.03 -5.13 -0.63
C ASP A 160 17.43 -5.85 -1.93
N ALA A 161 16.67 -6.85 -2.38
CA ALA A 161 16.91 -7.51 -3.65
C ALA A 161 16.85 -6.53 -4.83
N VAL A 162 15.77 -5.72 -4.91
CA VAL A 162 15.61 -4.73 -5.99
C VAL A 162 16.73 -3.69 -5.98
N LEU A 163 17.11 -3.17 -4.81
CA LEU A 163 18.20 -2.19 -4.68
C LEU A 163 19.58 -2.76 -5.10
N ASN A 164 19.76 -4.07 -4.97
CA ASN A 164 20.96 -4.80 -5.41
C ASN A 164 20.87 -5.27 -6.88
N GLY A 165 19.85 -4.85 -7.64
CA GLY A 165 19.66 -5.28 -9.04
C GLY A 165 19.25 -6.74 -9.18
N GLN A 166 18.70 -7.34 -8.14
CA GLN A 166 18.24 -8.73 -8.10
C GLN A 166 16.70 -8.78 -8.12
N SER A 167 16.15 -9.86 -8.67
CA SER A 167 14.71 -10.11 -8.58
C SER A 167 14.38 -10.73 -7.22
N PRO A 168 13.36 -10.23 -6.51
CA PRO A 168 12.81 -10.92 -5.35
C PRO A 168 12.31 -12.32 -5.70
N SER A 169 12.11 -13.19 -4.68
CA SER A 169 11.52 -14.50 -4.88
C SER A 169 10.19 -14.41 -5.64
N ALA A 170 9.98 -15.29 -6.61
CA ALA A 170 8.69 -15.41 -7.30
C ALA A 170 7.59 -15.99 -6.40
N GLN A 171 7.96 -16.73 -5.35
CA GLN A 171 7.05 -17.24 -4.33
C GLN A 171 6.81 -16.14 -3.29
N GLN A 172 5.69 -15.44 -3.44
CA GLN A 172 5.30 -14.32 -2.58
C GLN A 172 3.97 -14.64 -1.92
N THR A 173 3.90 -14.38 -0.62
CA THR A 173 2.69 -14.61 0.18
C THR A 173 1.75 -13.41 0.07
N PRO A 174 0.45 -13.63 -0.22
CA PRO A 174 -0.51 -12.53 -0.30
C PRO A 174 -0.58 -11.70 0.98
N SER A 175 -0.70 -10.38 0.84
CA SER A 175 -1.14 -9.53 1.94
C SER A 175 -2.55 -9.93 2.39
N ILE A 176 -2.81 -9.84 3.69
CA ILE A 176 -4.15 -10.05 4.26
C ILE A 176 -4.50 -8.84 5.10
N GLY A 177 -5.67 -8.26 4.84
CA GLY A 177 -6.13 -7.09 5.56
C GLY A 177 -7.65 -6.93 5.53
N CYS A 178 -8.12 -5.75 5.88
CA CYS A 178 -9.52 -5.38 5.69
C CYS A 178 -9.77 -5.12 4.20
N ASN A 179 -10.94 -5.51 3.70
CA ASN A 179 -11.34 -5.11 2.34
C ASN A 179 -11.36 -3.57 2.19
N ILE A 180 -11.00 -3.07 1.02
CA ILE A 180 -11.25 -1.68 0.63
C ILE A 180 -12.75 -1.41 0.73
N LYS A 181 -13.11 -0.22 1.24
CA LYS A 181 -14.50 0.19 1.40
C LYS A 181 -14.96 0.88 0.13
N TRP A 182 -15.44 0.06 -0.80
CA TRP A 182 -15.92 0.54 -2.09
C TRP A 182 -17.18 1.41 -1.94
N LYS A 183 -17.27 2.46 -2.74
CA LYS A 183 -18.53 3.19 -2.96
C LYS A 183 -19.51 2.25 -3.65
N GLU A 184 -20.80 2.41 -3.36
CA GLU A 184 -21.85 1.61 -3.98
C GLU A 184 -21.82 1.74 -5.52
N GLY A 185 -21.71 0.61 -6.20
CA GLY A 185 -21.57 0.54 -7.65
C GLY A 185 -20.13 0.63 -8.18
N ASN A 186 -19.14 0.90 -7.33
CA ASN A 186 -17.72 0.91 -7.70
C ASN A 186 -17.02 -0.42 -7.40
N GLU A 187 -17.71 -1.40 -6.85
CA GLU A 187 -17.11 -2.68 -6.48
C GLU A 187 -16.54 -3.39 -7.73
N PRO A 188 -15.24 -3.68 -7.74
CA PRO A 188 -14.63 -4.36 -8.88
C PRO A 188 -15.05 -5.84 -8.95
N LYS A 189 -14.90 -6.46 -10.11
CA LYS A 189 -15.27 -7.86 -10.32
C LYS A 189 -14.55 -8.84 -9.39
N TYR A 190 -13.37 -8.48 -8.89
CA TYR A 190 -12.60 -9.30 -7.95
C TYR A 190 -13.02 -9.07 -6.48
N PHE A 191 -13.93 -8.14 -6.22
CA PHE A 191 -14.39 -7.88 -4.86
C PHE A 191 -15.12 -9.10 -4.30
N ASN A 192 -14.68 -9.55 -3.13
CA ASN A 192 -15.33 -10.62 -2.40
C ASN A 192 -15.92 -10.08 -1.08
N PRO A 193 -17.24 -9.85 -1.02
CA PRO A 193 -17.89 -9.32 0.17
C PRO A 193 -17.89 -10.27 1.36
N GLN A 194 -17.63 -11.56 1.14
CA GLN A 194 -17.53 -12.58 2.20
C GLN A 194 -16.10 -12.74 2.71
N GLY A 195 -15.11 -12.29 1.94
CA GLY A 195 -13.71 -12.39 2.29
C GLY A 195 -13.16 -13.82 2.22
N ILE A 196 -12.04 -14.01 2.94
CA ILE A 196 -11.38 -15.30 3.07
C ILE A 196 -11.68 -15.92 4.44
N ALA A 197 -11.71 -17.24 4.50
CA ALA A 197 -11.92 -17.99 5.74
C ALA A 197 -10.79 -17.78 6.77
#